data_ab0c2c62491724d23ed65cadbcc90dad
#
_entry.id   ab0c2c62491724d23ed65cadbcc90dad
#
_cell.length_a   1.000
_cell.length_b   1.000
_cell.length_c   1.000
_cell.angle_alpha   90.00
_cell.angle_beta   90.00
_cell.angle_gamma   90.00
#
_symmetry.space_group_name_H-M   'P 1'
#
loop_
_entity.id
_entity.type
_entity.pdbx_description
1 polymer ?
#
loop_
_entity_poly.entity_id
_entity_poly.type
_entity_poly.pdbx_seq_one_letter_code
_entity_poly.pdbx_strand_id
1 'polypeptide(L)'
;PQNPKTPFYHIYYNNKMLKALTLAACVLLNVQAAPAEDEFTILPNMTAMSTKSYSGYLPVTDSKALHYIFVESKNQPTTDPVVIWFNGGPGCSSLLAFFQENGPWVVGADGNNTIYENPYPWNNNASMLWIESPAGVGYSIANNTADRSTNDMVQSQDAIVALQAWYNKFPEFWDNPLFVSGESYAGIYVPYLTWQIYQYNMKANMTGQKSMNIKGFMVGNGATNWDFDVSPSFPETIWNFNLIPKKYIDFFNANNCTYYFNDFRNHTGPASCDPVWDAMQNLTSALNWYDLYRTTEAPITAEERIGKTMVAGQEKTYKRGMSQKEYTPWAKFANDRVANDFLSDYVNNETVREALHIPSYAPGWDMCWGSQFSYNLQNEASMWIYPILKGAGYKLMFYSGDTDGAVPTYGTKRWLQELNWPVKKAWRPWLTQGQVSGYIEQYDGLDFVTVKGVGHMAPQWARQPVTDMITAWIHGQDF
;
A
#
# COMPACT_ATOMS: atom_id res chain seq x y z
N PRO A 1 -44.36 -60.59 -48.35
CA PRO A 1 -43.35 -61.19 -47.53
C PRO A 1 -42.08 -60.40 -47.48
N GLN A 2 -41.37 -60.60 -46.32
CA GLN A 2 -39.94 -60.47 -46.13
C GLN A 2 -39.33 -59.09 -45.79
N ASN A 3 -39.13 -58.92 -44.52
CA ASN A 3 -37.98 -58.40 -43.92
C ASN A 3 -36.65 -59.03 -44.41
N PRO A 4 -35.43 -58.53 -44.39
CA PRO A 4 -34.77 -58.11 -43.17
C PRO A 4 -33.62 -57.09 -43.34
N LYS A 5 -33.09 -56.62 -42.22
CA LYS A 5 -31.68 -56.40 -41.78
C LYS A 5 -31.37 -55.03 -41.24
N THR A 6 -31.54 -54.85 -40.01
CA THR A 6 -30.55 -54.22 -39.16
C THR A 6 -29.49 -55.27 -38.80
N PRO A 7 -28.22 -55.02 -38.61
CA PRO A 7 -27.55 -54.18 -37.63
C PRO A 7 -26.19 -53.66 -38.14
N PHE A 8 -25.77 -52.45 -37.75
CA PHE A 8 -24.35 -52.08 -37.70
C PHE A 8 -24.10 -50.71 -37.08
N TYR A 9 -25.14 -50.11 -36.49
CA TYR A 9 -24.96 -48.76 -35.93
C TYR A 9 -24.67 -48.72 -34.41
N HIS A 10 -24.71 -49.82 -33.68
CA HIS A 10 -24.58 -49.78 -32.20
C HIS A 10 -23.14 -49.83 -31.66
N ILE A 11 -22.16 -50.21 -32.45
CA ILE A 11 -20.78 -50.41 -31.95
C ILE A 11 -19.92 -49.13 -32.13
N TYR A 12 -20.30 -48.25 -33.06
CA TYR A 12 -19.52 -47.04 -33.33
C TYR A 12 -19.80 -45.90 -32.34
N TYR A 13 -20.97 -45.86 -31.72
CA TYR A 13 -21.34 -44.81 -30.74
C TYR A 13 -20.67 -45.04 -29.38
N ASN A 14 -20.47 -46.24 -28.94
CA ASN A 14 -19.86 -46.52 -27.64
C ASN A 14 -18.35 -46.22 -27.58
N ASN A 15 -17.65 -46.34 -28.71
CA ASN A 15 -16.21 -46.01 -28.75
C ASN A 15 -15.92 -44.49 -28.84
N LYS A 16 -16.83 -43.70 -29.37
CA LYS A 16 -16.68 -42.24 -29.32
C LYS A 16 -17.06 -41.62 -27.97
N MET A 17 -18.04 -42.19 -27.27
CA MET A 17 -18.40 -41.77 -25.91
C MET A 17 -17.34 -42.15 -24.88
N LEU A 18 -16.73 -43.34 -24.99
CA LEU A 18 -15.62 -43.73 -24.12
C LEU A 18 -14.35 -42.87 -24.37
N LYS A 19 -14.06 -42.54 -25.63
CA LYS A 19 -12.95 -41.61 -25.96
C LYS A 19 -13.23 -40.17 -25.56
N ALA A 20 -14.49 -39.71 -25.63
CA ALA A 20 -14.86 -38.39 -25.09
C ALA A 20 -14.84 -38.33 -23.57
N LEU A 21 -15.23 -39.40 -22.89
CA LEU A 21 -15.13 -39.52 -21.43
C LEU A 21 -13.67 -39.64 -20.94
N THR A 22 -12.79 -40.31 -21.69
CA THR A 22 -11.35 -40.38 -21.35
C THR A 22 -10.61 -39.10 -21.69
N LEU A 23 -11.01 -38.33 -22.73
CA LEU A 23 -10.47 -36.98 -22.96
C LEU A 23 -11.04 -35.96 -21.98
N ALA A 24 -12.29 -36.07 -21.55
CA ALA A 24 -12.87 -35.20 -20.53
C ALA A 24 -12.33 -35.47 -19.11
N ALA A 25 -11.85 -36.74 -18.85
CA ALA A 25 -11.21 -37.10 -17.59
C ALA A 25 -9.71 -36.69 -17.51
N CYS A 26 -9.09 -36.31 -18.63
CA CYS A 26 -7.70 -35.83 -18.65
C CYS A 26 -7.59 -34.28 -18.71
N VAL A 27 -8.71 -33.57 -18.70
CA VAL A 27 -8.79 -32.15 -18.35
C VAL A 27 -9.12 -32.00 -16.85
N LEU A 28 -8.62 -32.93 -16.03
CA LEU A 28 -8.52 -32.74 -14.61
C LEU A 28 -7.34 -31.79 -14.36
N LEU A 29 -7.68 -30.50 -14.25
CA LEU A 29 -7.22 -29.62 -13.21
C LEU A 29 -5.75 -29.90 -12.79
N ASN A 30 -4.80 -29.44 -13.60
CA ASN A 30 -3.64 -28.85 -12.97
C ASN A 30 -4.16 -27.57 -12.28
N VAL A 31 -4.81 -27.71 -11.14
CA VAL A 31 -4.83 -26.67 -10.13
C VAL A 31 -3.37 -26.59 -9.72
N GLN A 32 -2.65 -25.63 -10.27
CA GLN A 32 -1.31 -25.34 -9.83
C GLN A 32 -1.48 -24.95 -8.37
N ALA A 33 -0.99 -25.79 -7.45
CA ALA A 33 -0.99 -25.46 -6.03
C ALA A 33 -0.13 -24.22 -5.83
N ALA A 34 -0.45 -23.42 -4.81
CA ALA A 34 0.39 -22.32 -4.38
C ALA A 34 1.86 -22.76 -4.30
N PRO A 35 2.84 -21.89 -4.67
CA PRO A 35 4.23 -22.29 -4.81
C PRO A 35 4.81 -22.70 -3.44
N ALA A 36 5.07 -23.99 -3.27
CA ALA A 36 5.64 -24.51 -2.02
C ALA A 36 7.04 -23.94 -1.74
N GLU A 37 7.76 -23.53 -2.76
CA GLU A 37 9.07 -22.90 -2.66
C GLU A 37 9.02 -21.48 -2.09
N ASP A 38 7.88 -20.81 -2.13
CA ASP A 38 7.69 -19.46 -1.57
C ASP A 38 7.07 -19.54 -0.15
N GLU A 39 6.60 -20.73 0.30
CA GLU A 39 5.92 -20.87 1.59
C GLU A 39 6.91 -20.74 2.76
N PHE A 40 6.56 -19.90 3.75
CA PHE A 40 7.25 -19.82 5.02
C PHE A 40 6.25 -20.00 6.17
N THR A 41 6.68 -20.66 7.24
CA THR A 41 5.82 -21.00 8.39
C THR A 41 6.20 -20.28 9.66
N ILE A 42 7.43 -19.79 9.73
CA ILE A 42 7.96 -19.07 10.89
C ILE A 42 9.09 -18.15 10.45
N LEU A 43 9.15 -16.98 11.06
CA LEU A 43 10.31 -16.09 10.97
C LEU A 43 11.08 -16.11 12.31
N PRO A 44 12.40 -15.88 12.31
CA PRO A 44 13.19 -15.83 13.54
C PRO A 44 12.58 -14.92 14.62
N ASN A 45 12.56 -15.39 15.86
CA ASN A 45 11.98 -14.72 17.03
C ASN A 45 10.46 -14.47 16.96
N MET A 46 9.74 -15.12 16.04
CA MET A 46 8.28 -15.06 15.94
C MET A 46 7.63 -16.39 16.34
N THR A 47 6.36 -16.32 16.72
CA THR A 47 5.50 -17.50 16.75
C THR A 47 5.22 -17.99 15.33
N ALA A 48 4.88 -19.27 15.17
CA ALA A 48 4.52 -19.79 13.85
C ALA A 48 3.32 -19.07 13.26
N MET A 49 3.31 -18.90 11.92
CA MET A 49 2.16 -18.34 11.20
C MET A 49 0.90 -19.15 11.46
N SER A 50 -0.19 -18.45 11.73
CA SER A 50 -1.51 -19.10 11.94
C SER A 50 -2.22 -19.46 10.63
N THR A 51 -1.74 -18.92 9.50
CA THR A 51 -2.25 -19.18 8.15
C THR A 51 -1.09 -19.39 7.19
N LYS A 52 -1.37 -19.92 6.01
CA LYS A 52 -0.36 -20.04 4.97
C LYS A 52 0.19 -18.68 4.59
N SER A 53 1.50 -18.62 4.45
CA SER A 53 2.23 -17.40 4.22
C SER A 53 3.37 -17.67 3.24
N TYR A 54 3.56 -16.72 2.33
CA TYR A 54 4.46 -16.88 1.21
C TYR A 54 5.31 -15.62 1.04
N SER A 55 6.57 -15.79 0.68
CA SER A 55 7.50 -14.73 0.31
C SER A 55 8.32 -15.17 -0.88
N GLY A 56 8.43 -14.31 -1.89
CA GLY A 56 9.13 -14.66 -3.11
C GLY A 56 9.14 -13.51 -4.12
N TYR A 57 9.30 -13.85 -5.39
CA TYR A 57 9.48 -12.87 -6.45
C TYR A 57 8.43 -13.02 -7.55
N LEU A 58 7.96 -11.87 -8.03
CA LEU A 58 7.05 -11.71 -9.15
C LEU A 58 7.84 -11.15 -10.33
N PRO A 59 8.11 -11.93 -11.37
CA PRO A 59 8.88 -11.45 -12.52
C PRO A 59 8.09 -10.38 -13.29
N VAL A 60 8.78 -9.31 -13.68
CA VAL A 60 8.24 -8.21 -14.50
C VAL A 60 8.91 -8.21 -15.88
N THR A 61 10.24 -8.27 -15.90
CA THR A 61 11.06 -8.43 -17.10
C THR A 61 12.23 -9.36 -16.79
N ASP A 62 13.09 -9.63 -17.76
CA ASP A 62 14.31 -10.43 -17.53
C ASP A 62 15.27 -9.79 -16.51
N SER A 63 15.14 -8.48 -16.26
CA SER A 63 16.00 -7.71 -15.35
C SER A 63 15.30 -7.12 -14.15
N LYS A 64 13.96 -7.23 -14.08
CA LYS A 64 13.13 -6.71 -12.98
C LYS A 64 12.26 -7.80 -12.38
N ALA A 65 12.24 -7.89 -11.04
CA ALA A 65 11.30 -8.71 -10.29
C ALA A 65 10.90 -7.98 -9.00
N LEU A 66 9.61 -8.00 -8.67
CA LEU A 66 9.11 -7.41 -7.44
C LEU A 66 9.04 -8.48 -6.34
N HIS A 67 9.62 -8.18 -5.19
CA HIS A 67 9.47 -9.00 -4.01
C HIS A 67 8.06 -8.82 -3.42
N TYR A 68 7.48 -9.92 -2.92
CA TYR A 68 6.18 -9.90 -2.27
C TYR A 68 6.16 -10.74 -1.01
N ILE A 69 5.27 -10.37 -0.09
CA ILE A 69 4.76 -11.24 0.97
C ILE A 69 3.27 -11.40 0.77
N PHE A 70 2.78 -12.63 0.84
CA PHE A 70 1.36 -12.94 0.81
C PHE A 70 0.98 -13.76 2.03
N VAL A 71 -0.09 -13.36 2.73
CA VAL A 71 -0.62 -14.04 3.91
C VAL A 71 -2.11 -14.25 3.73
N GLU A 72 -2.54 -15.51 3.81
CA GLU A 72 -3.95 -15.86 3.68
C GLU A 72 -4.79 -15.33 4.84
N SER A 73 -6.08 -15.09 4.56
CA SER A 73 -7.06 -14.72 5.59
C SER A 73 -7.16 -15.78 6.69
N LYS A 74 -7.28 -15.32 7.93
CA LYS A 74 -7.55 -16.20 9.07
C LYS A 74 -8.99 -16.70 9.11
N ASN A 75 -9.91 -16.04 8.40
CA ASN A 75 -11.33 -16.41 8.38
C ASN A 75 -11.64 -17.41 7.26
N GLN A 76 -11.80 -16.96 6.03
CA GLN A 76 -12.13 -17.81 4.88
C GLN A 76 -11.30 -17.43 3.64
N PRO A 77 -10.06 -17.88 3.51
CA PRO A 77 -9.15 -17.45 2.44
C PRO A 77 -9.72 -17.70 1.03
N THR A 78 -10.57 -18.72 0.85
CA THR A 78 -11.18 -19.07 -0.46
C THR A 78 -12.24 -18.08 -0.93
N THR A 79 -12.77 -17.22 -0.06
CA THR A 79 -13.88 -16.29 -0.37
C THR A 79 -13.64 -14.87 0.12
N ASP A 80 -12.81 -14.69 1.13
CA ASP A 80 -12.46 -13.37 1.66
C ASP A 80 -11.73 -12.55 0.60
N PRO A 81 -11.84 -11.23 0.64
CA PRO A 81 -11.13 -10.38 -0.30
C PRO A 81 -9.62 -10.57 -0.27
N VAL A 82 -8.98 -10.40 -1.42
CA VAL A 82 -7.54 -10.13 -1.53
C VAL A 82 -7.34 -8.63 -1.50
N VAL A 83 -6.46 -8.16 -0.61
CA VAL A 83 -6.09 -6.75 -0.50
C VAL A 83 -4.60 -6.61 -0.80
N ILE A 84 -4.28 -5.85 -1.84
CA ILE A 84 -2.89 -5.49 -2.17
C ILE A 84 -2.52 -4.23 -1.40
N TRP A 85 -1.32 -4.18 -0.84
CA TRP A 85 -0.81 -3.01 -0.13
C TRP A 85 0.49 -2.47 -0.73
N PHE A 86 0.56 -1.13 -0.83
CA PHE A 86 1.76 -0.38 -1.18
C PHE A 86 2.04 0.71 -0.14
N ASN A 87 3.27 0.77 0.38
CA ASN A 87 3.76 1.99 1.00
C ASN A 87 4.17 3.00 -0.07
N GLY A 88 4.17 4.27 0.28
CA GLY A 88 4.43 5.38 -0.62
C GLY A 88 5.89 5.73 -0.81
N GLY A 89 6.29 6.92 -0.41
CA GLY A 89 7.62 7.48 -0.57
C GLY A 89 7.65 8.64 -1.56
N PRO A 90 7.85 8.45 -2.89
CA PRO A 90 7.99 7.19 -3.63
C PRO A 90 9.25 6.40 -3.27
N GLY A 91 9.15 5.07 -3.35
CA GLY A 91 10.29 4.19 -3.12
C GLY A 91 10.45 3.66 -1.69
N CYS A 92 9.38 3.67 -0.87
CA CYS A 92 9.37 3.02 0.42
C CYS A 92 8.86 1.57 0.32
N SER A 93 9.46 0.68 1.10
CA SER A 93 9.17 -0.75 1.10
C SER A 93 7.86 -1.06 1.80
N SER A 94 7.05 -1.92 1.20
CA SER A 94 5.78 -2.40 1.79
C SER A 94 6.00 -3.37 2.97
N LEU A 95 7.24 -3.82 3.22
CA LEU A 95 7.57 -4.54 4.46
C LEU A 95 7.44 -3.64 5.69
N LEU A 96 7.48 -2.32 5.54
CA LEU A 96 7.16 -1.39 6.62
C LEU A 96 5.75 -1.68 7.14
N ALA A 97 4.75 -1.73 6.27
CA ALA A 97 3.38 -2.04 6.70
C ALA A 97 3.22 -3.48 7.20
N PHE A 98 3.89 -4.44 6.56
CA PHE A 98 3.86 -5.83 7.01
C PHE A 98 4.35 -5.99 8.46
N PHE A 99 5.41 -5.28 8.84
CA PHE A 99 6.03 -5.42 10.16
C PHE A 99 5.64 -4.33 11.18
N GLN A 100 4.96 -3.27 10.77
CA GLN A 100 4.64 -2.17 11.71
C GLN A 100 3.21 -1.68 11.67
N GLU A 101 2.46 -1.91 10.56
CA GLU A 101 1.14 -1.31 10.40
C GLU A 101 0.01 -2.34 10.47
N ASN A 102 -0.16 -3.12 9.39
CA ASN A 102 -1.34 -3.94 9.17
C ASN A 102 -1.06 -5.43 9.00
N GLY A 103 0.20 -5.84 9.08
CA GLY A 103 0.58 -7.25 9.04
C GLY A 103 0.38 -7.98 10.37
N PRO A 104 0.61 -9.31 10.40
CA PRO A 104 0.32 -10.15 11.55
C PRO A 104 1.28 -9.97 12.73
N TRP A 105 2.45 -9.38 12.52
CA TRP A 105 3.43 -9.10 13.56
C TRP A 105 3.88 -7.65 13.58
N VAL A 106 4.43 -7.27 14.71
CA VAL A 106 5.02 -5.95 14.92
C VAL A 106 6.42 -6.12 15.48
N VAL A 107 7.39 -5.49 14.84
CA VAL A 107 8.73 -5.35 15.38
C VAL A 107 8.71 -4.32 16.51
N GLY A 108 9.01 -4.77 17.72
CA GLY A 108 9.00 -3.93 18.92
C GLY A 108 10.17 -2.97 18.97
N ALA A 109 10.02 -1.94 19.78
CA ALA A 109 11.04 -0.93 20.02
C ALA A 109 11.57 -0.97 21.48
N ASP A 110 11.54 -2.13 22.09
CA ASP A 110 11.98 -2.30 23.49
C ASP A 110 13.50 -2.45 23.65
N GLY A 111 14.26 -2.28 22.59
CA GLY A 111 15.71 -2.44 22.58
C GLY A 111 16.19 -3.91 22.51
N ASN A 112 15.28 -4.87 22.51
CA ASN A 112 15.60 -6.30 22.56
C ASN A 112 15.25 -7.04 21.26
N ASN A 113 14.95 -6.34 20.16
CA ASN A 113 14.44 -6.92 18.90
C ASN A 113 13.22 -7.83 19.14
N THR A 114 12.35 -7.45 20.06
CA THR A 114 11.16 -8.21 20.38
C THR A 114 10.16 -8.07 19.26
N ILE A 115 9.63 -9.20 18.81
CA ILE A 115 8.56 -9.24 17.83
C ILE A 115 7.34 -9.80 18.56
N TYR A 116 6.20 -9.15 18.38
CA TYR A 116 4.94 -9.57 18.98
C TYR A 116 3.81 -9.62 17.97
N GLU A 117 2.82 -10.43 18.25
CA GLU A 117 1.64 -10.53 17.37
C GLU A 117 0.87 -9.19 17.37
N ASN A 118 0.47 -8.76 16.19
CA ASN A 118 -0.48 -7.69 16.04
C ASN A 118 -1.88 -8.20 16.42
N PRO A 119 -2.56 -7.63 17.40
CA PRO A 119 -3.90 -8.09 17.78
C PRO A 119 -4.97 -7.72 16.73
N TYR A 120 -4.66 -6.81 15.80
CA TYR A 120 -5.58 -6.29 14.79
C TYR A 120 -4.99 -6.32 13.39
N PRO A 121 -4.48 -7.47 12.90
CA PRO A 121 -3.92 -7.52 11.55
C PRO A 121 -5.05 -7.57 10.52
N TRP A 122 -4.81 -7.01 9.35
CA TRP A 122 -5.83 -7.01 8.30
C TRP A 122 -6.11 -8.41 7.75
N ASN A 123 -5.16 -9.34 7.88
CA ASN A 123 -5.42 -10.73 7.49
C ASN A 123 -6.38 -11.49 8.43
N ASN A 124 -6.97 -10.86 9.41
CA ASN A 124 -8.09 -11.46 10.14
C ASN A 124 -9.30 -11.73 9.22
N ASN A 125 -9.55 -10.85 8.23
CA ASN A 125 -10.75 -10.91 7.38
C ASN A 125 -10.45 -10.62 5.89
N ALA A 126 -9.18 -10.65 5.47
CA ALA A 126 -8.76 -10.52 4.09
C ALA A 126 -7.45 -11.30 3.86
N SER A 127 -7.23 -11.81 2.67
CA SER A 127 -5.89 -12.25 2.27
C SER A 127 -5.07 -11.04 1.85
N MET A 128 -3.88 -10.89 2.41
CA MET A 128 -3.07 -9.69 2.26
C MET A 128 -1.84 -9.93 1.37
N LEU A 129 -1.63 -9.06 0.39
CA LEU A 129 -0.50 -9.10 -0.53
C LEU A 129 0.28 -7.78 -0.44
N TRP A 130 1.45 -7.79 0.19
CA TRP A 130 2.38 -6.67 0.21
C TRP A 130 3.39 -6.82 -0.93
N ILE A 131 3.51 -5.80 -1.77
CA ILE A 131 4.44 -5.80 -2.90
C ILE A 131 5.44 -4.65 -2.70
N GLU A 132 6.72 -4.96 -2.68
CA GLU A 132 7.76 -3.93 -2.67
C GLU A 132 7.90 -3.35 -4.07
N SER A 133 7.45 -2.13 -4.25
CA SER A 133 7.38 -1.44 -5.55
C SER A 133 7.78 0.03 -5.42
N PRO A 134 8.46 0.58 -6.44
CA PRO A 134 8.92 0.02 -7.72
C PRO A 134 10.07 -0.99 -7.63
N ALA A 135 10.48 -1.56 -8.78
CA ALA A 135 11.68 -2.41 -8.86
C ALA A 135 12.92 -1.68 -8.31
N GLY A 136 13.69 -2.37 -7.47
CA GLY A 136 14.84 -1.82 -6.75
C GLY A 136 14.51 -1.28 -5.36
N VAL A 137 13.24 -1.29 -4.93
CA VAL A 137 12.81 -0.92 -3.58
C VAL A 137 12.85 -2.16 -2.67
N GLY A 138 13.36 -2.01 -1.46
CA GLY A 138 13.51 -3.10 -0.51
C GLY A 138 14.31 -4.26 -1.11
N TYR A 139 13.72 -5.44 -1.19
CA TYR A 139 14.34 -6.61 -1.83
C TYR A 139 14.00 -6.76 -3.31
N SER A 140 13.15 -5.91 -3.87
CA SER A 140 12.82 -5.97 -5.29
C SER A 140 14.04 -5.74 -6.17
N ILE A 141 14.14 -6.53 -7.24
CA ILE A 141 15.32 -6.60 -8.10
C ILE A 141 15.20 -5.62 -9.26
N ALA A 142 16.28 -4.84 -9.45
CA ALA A 142 16.55 -4.05 -10.63
C ALA A 142 18.03 -4.24 -11.01
N ASN A 143 18.30 -5.07 -12.02
CA ASN A 143 19.65 -5.56 -12.31
C ASN A 143 20.56 -4.53 -12.99
N ASN A 144 20.00 -3.44 -13.51
CA ASN A 144 20.78 -2.38 -14.14
C ASN A 144 20.29 -0.99 -13.74
N THR A 145 21.07 0.04 -14.04
CA THR A 145 20.78 1.43 -13.66
C THR A 145 19.51 1.96 -14.33
N ALA A 146 19.19 1.52 -15.55
CA ALA A 146 17.98 1.98 -16.24
C ALA A 146 16.71 1.47 -15.55
N ASP A 147 16.75 0.26 -14.99
CA ASP A 147 15.62 -0.33 -14.25
C ASP A 147 15.35 0.38 -12.92
N ARG A 148 16.33 1.12 -12.40
CA ARG A 148 16.21 1.93 -11.17
C ARG A 148 15.66 3.34 -11.43
N SER A 149 15.35 3.67 -12.68
CA SER A 149 14.69 4.92 -13.06
C SER A 149 13.26 4.63 -13.47
N THR A 150 12.28 5.25 -12.81
CA THR A 150 10.86 5.00 -13.04
C THR A 150 10.01 6.26 -12.92
N ASN A 151 8.73 6.12 -13.15
CA ASN A 151 7.68 7.12 -12.97
C ASN A 151 6.34 6.45 -12.67
N ASP A 152 5.28 7.21 -12.45
CA ASP A 152 3.95 6.70 -12.08
C ASP A 152 3.40 5.70 -13.09
N MET A 153 3.58 5.97 -14.38
CA MET A 153 3.09 5.08 -15.44
C MET A 153 3.88 3.76 -15.49
N VAL A 154 5.21 3.84 -15.49
CA VAL A 154 6.08 2.66 -15.53
C VAL A 154 5.89 1.80 -14.29
N GLN A 155 5.82 2.42 -13.10
CA GLN A 155 5.54 1.71 -11.85
C GLN A 155 4.22 0.92 -11.93
N SER A 156 3.15 1.54 -12.43
CA SER A 156 1.84 0.87 -12.53
C SER A 156 1.82 -0.24 -13.60
N GLN A 157 2.58 -0.08 -14.69
CA GLN A 157 2.77 -1.11 -15.71
C GLN A 157 3.55 -2.32 -15.16
N ASP A 158 4.61 -2.07 -14.39
CA ASP A 158 5.35 -3.13 -13.70
C ASP A 158 4.45 -3.84 -12.68
N ALA A 159 3.64 -3.09 -11.92
CA ALA A 159 2.74 -3.62 -10.91
C ALA A 159 1.63 -4.51 -11.50
N ILE A 160 1.03 -4.17 -12.64
CA ILE A 160 0.02 -5.04 -13.27
C ILE A 160 0.64 -6.34 -13.83
N VAL A 161 1.87 -6.30 -14.34
CA VAL A 161 2.59 -7.50 -14.78
C VAL A 161 2.91 -8.40 -13.58
N ALA A 162 3.40 -7.80 -12.48
CA ALA A 162 3.63 -8.53 -11.22
C ALA A 162 2.34 -9.15 -10.68
N LEU A 163 1.21 -8.45 -10.72
CA LEU A 163 -0.07 -8.99 -10.28
C LEU A 163 -0.53 -10.17 -11.16
N GLN A 164 -0.31 -10.11 -12.47
CA GLN A 164 -0.58 -11.26 -13.35
C GLN A 164 0.31 -12.46 -13.01
N ALA A 165 1.59 -12.22 -12.71
CA ALA A 165 2.52 -13.25 -12.25
C ALA A 165 2.06 -13.85 -10.91
N TRP A 166 1.54 -13.03 -9.99
CA TRP A 166 0.97 -13.49 -8.74
C TRP A 166 -0.26 -14.40 -8.97
N TYR A 167 -1.20 -14.03 -9.83
CA TYR A 167 -2.34 -14.90 -10.17
C TYR A 167 -1.93 -16.19 -10.86
N ASN A 168 -0.81 -16.21 -11.58
CA ASN A 168 -0.27 -17.46 -12.13
C ASN A 168 0.29 -18.38 -11.03
N LYS A 169 0.84 -17.79 -9.93
CA LYS A 169 1.30 -18.55 -8.75
C LYS A 169 0.15 -19.00 -7.85
N PHE A 170 -0.91 -18.20 -7.75
CA PHE A 170 -2.05 -18.39 -6.84
C PHE A 170 -3.38 -18.34 -7.60
N PRO A 171 -3.62 -19.27 -8.54
CA PRO A 171 -4.82 -19.26 -9.38
C PRO A 171 -6.12 -19.49 -8.60
N GLU A 172 -6.06 -20.05 -7.41
CA GLU A 172 -7.20 -20.27 -6.51
C GLU A 172 -7.83 -18.97 -6.02
N PHE A 173 -7.07 -17.86 -5.98
CA PHE A 173 -7.56 -16.55 -5.55
C PHE A 173 -8.15 -15.70 -6.68
N TRP A 174 -8.20 -16.22 -7.90
CA TRP A 174 -8.66 -15.44 -9.07
C TRP A 174 -10.09 -14.93 -8.94
N ASP A 175 -10.95 -15.66 -8.25
CA ASP A 175 -12.37 -15.32 -8.10
C ASP A 175 -12.65 -14.50 -6.83
N ASN A 176 -11.68 -14.38 -5.93
CA ASN A 176 -11.83 -13.56 -4.73
C ASN A 176 -12.03 -12.08 -5.08
N PRO A 177 -12.84 -11.33 -4.32
CA PRO A 177 -12.91 -9.89 -4.46
C PRO A 177 -11.51 -9.28 -4.29
N LEU A 178 -11.10 -8.40 -5.20
CA LEU A 178 -9.80 -7.73 -5.18
C LEU A 178 -9.97 -6.28 -4.78
N PHE A 179 -9.12 -5.81 -3.87
CA PHE A 179 -8.95 -4.39 -3.56
C PHE A 179 -7.47 -4.01 -3.65
N VAL A 180 -7.19 -2.80 -4.11
CA VAL A 180 -5.84 -2.22 -4.08
C VAL A 180 -5.79 -1.18 -2.99
N SER A 181 -4.75 -1.19 -2.16
CA SER A 181 -4.62 -0.25 -1.05
C SER A 181 -3.19 0.25 -0.87
N GLY A 182 -3.04 1.32 -0.11
CA GLY A 182 -1.75 1.88 0.25
C GLY A 182 -1.88 3.21 0.96
N GLU A 183 -0.74 3.85 1.24
CA GLU A 183 -0.71 5.15 1.92
C GLU A 183 0.29 6.11 1.28
N SER A 184 0.16 7.41 1.59
CA SER A 184 1.14 8.42 1.19
C SER A 184 1.21 8.58 -0.34
N TYR A 185 2.40 8.47 -0.92
CA TYR A 185 2.58 8.49 -2.38
C TYR A 185 1.82 7.36 -3.10
N ALA A 186 1.40 6.31 -2.39
CA ALA A 186 0.53 5.30 -2.97
C ALA A 186 -0.88 5.82 -3.29
N GLY A 187 -1.24 7.05 -2.88
CA GLY A 187 -2.35 7.81 -3.46
C GLY A 187 -2.24 8.00 -4.97
N ILE A 188 -1.05 7.74 -5.54
CA ILE A 188 -0.80 7.65 -6.98
C ILE A 188 -0.70 6.19 -7.42
N TYR A 189 0.11 5.36 -6.76
CA TYR A 189 0.28 3.94 -7.15
C TYR A 189 -1.03 3.17 -7.24
N VAL A 190 -1.87 3.33 -6.23
CA VAL A 190 -3.13 2.59 -6.07
C VAL A 190 -4.15 2.90 -7.16
N PRO A 191 -4.51 4.17 -7.44
CA PRO A 191 -5.41 4.49 -8.54
C PRO A 191 -4.84 4.11 -9.92
N TYR A 192 -3.53 4.31 -10.14
CA TYR A 192 -2.88 3.94 -11.40
C TYR A 192 -2.92 2.42 -11.63
N LEU A 193 -2.60 1.59 -10.62
CA LEU A 193 -2.73 0.14 -10.76
C LEU A 193 -4.19 -0.27 -10.97
N THR A 194 -5.13 0.34 -10.23
CA THR A 194 -6.56 0.05 -10.41
C THR A 194 -7.04 0.39 -11.83
N TRP A 195 -6.53 1.48 -12.40
CA TRP A 195 -6.77 1.85 -13.80
C TRP A 195 -6.14 0.86 -14.79
N GLN A 196 -4.92 0.35 -14.53
CA GLN A 196 -4.32 -0.72 -15.34
C GLN A 196 -5.15 -2.00 -15.30
N ILE A 197 -5.68 -2.38 -14.12
CA ILE A 197 -6.59 -3.53 -13.96
C ILE A 197 -7.89 -3.29 -14.75
N TYR A 198 -8.45 -2.08 -14.68
CA TYR A 198 -9.63 -1.72 -15.50
C TYR A 198 -9.36 -1.90 -16.99
N GLN A 199 -8.24 -1.41 -17.49
CA GLN A 199 -7.87 -1.58 -18.91
C GLN A 199 -7.65 -3.05 -19.27
N TYR A 200 -6.97 -3.82 -18.39
CA TYR A 200 -6.82 -5.27 -18.57
C TYR A 200 -8.19 -5.95 -18.67
N ASN A 201 -9.13 -5.64 -17.78
CA ASN A 201 -10.48 -6.22 -17.79
C ASN A 201 -11.28 -5.86 -19.04
N MET A 202 -11.17 -4.63 -19.52
CA MET A 202 -11.78 -4.21 -20.79
C MET A 202 -11.28 -5.07 -21.96
N LYS A 203 -9.96 -5.30 -22.02
CA LYS A 203 -9.35 -6.16 -23.05
C LYS A 203 -9.74 -7.63 -22.86
N ALA A 204 -9.72 -8.13 -21.63
CA ALA A 204 -10.08 -9.50 -21.29
C ALA A 204 -11.52 -9.83 -21.74
N ASN A 205 -12.48 -8.94 -21.46
CA ASN A 205 -13.86 -9.08 -21.87
C ASN A 205 -14.03 -9.14 -23.42
N MET A 206 -13.20 -8.41 -24.18
CA MET A 206 -13.21 -8.46 -25.64
C MET A 206 -12.58 -9.73 -26.21
N THR A 207 -11.61 -10.31 -25.50
CA THR A 207 -10.83 -11.48 -25.97
C THR A 207 -11.29 -12.80 -25.38
N GLY A 208 -12.27 -12.78 -24.45
CA GLY A 208 -12.74 -13.97 -23.73
C GLY A 208 -11.76 -14.48 -22.66
N GLN A 209 -10.79 -13.66 -22.27
CA GLN A 209 -9.91 -13.96 -21.15
C GLN A 209 -10.61 -13.71 -19.80
N LYS A 210 -10.13 -14.34 -18.73
CA LYS A 210 -10.68 -14.13 -17.38
C LYS A 210 -10.32 -12.74 -16.86
N SER A 211 -11.31 -11.99 -16.39
CA SER A 211 -11.17 -10.68 -15.78
C SER A 211 -10.77 -10.80 -14.31
N MET A 212 -9.96 -9.87 -13.79
CA MET A 212 -9.69 -9.74 -12.36
C MET A 212 -10.90 -9.19 -11.62
N ASN A 213 -11.25 -9.77 -10.48
CA ASN A 213 -12.47 -9.42 -9.73
C ASN A 213 -12.30 -8.16 -8.86
N ILE A 214 -11.76 -7.08 -9.44
CA ILE A 214 -11.54 -5.79 -8.76
C ILE A 214 -12.86 -5.16 -8.32
N LYS A 215 -12.94 -4.75 -7.05
CA LYS A 215 -14.10 -4.08 -6.44
C LYS A 215 -13.87 -2.61 -6.18
N GLY A 216 -12.63 -2.21 -5.99
CA GLY A 216 -12.29 -0.83 -5.71
C GLY A 216 -10.89 -0.68 -5.11
N PHE A 217 -10.64 0.50 -4.56
CA PHE A 217 -9.38 0.80 -3.89
C PHE A 217 -9.58 1.62 -2.60
N MET A 218 -8.56 1.60 -1.74
CA MET A 218 -8.48 2.39 -0.51
C MET A 218 -7.13 3.07 -0.40
N VAL A 219 -7.11 4.33 0.02
CA VAL A 219 -5.86 5.08 0.23
C VAL A 219 -5.90 5.79 1.57
N GLY A 220 -4.85 5.60 2.36
CA GLY A 220 -4.61 6.33 3.59
C GLY A 220 -3.68 7.51 3.36
N ASN A 221 -4.03 8.70 3.85
CA ASN A 221 -3.19 9.91 3.83
C ASN A 221 -2.47 10.09 2.47
N GLY A 222 -3.22 9.95 1.36
CA GLY A 222 -2.66 9.81 0.02
C GLY A 222 -2.54 11.13 -0.74
N ALA A 223 -1.40 11.31 -1.41
CA ALA A 223 -1.23 12.36 -2.41
C ALA A 223 -2.12 12.03 -3.64
N THR A 224 -2.89 13.03 -4.08
CA THR A 224 -3.94 12.86 -5.08
C THR A 224 -3.94 13.96 -6.13
N ASN A 225 -3.69 15.20 -5.70
CA ASN A 225 -3.70 16.40 -6.55
C ASN A 225 -2.71 17.42 -6.02
N TRP A 226 -1.67 17.71 -6.80
CA TRP A 226 -0.59 18.61 -6.41
C TRP A 226 -1.04 20.08 -6.22
N ASP A 227 -2.22 20.45 -6.68
CA ASP A 227 -2.78 21.78 -6.44
C ASP A 227 -3.32 21.96 -5.02
N PHE A 228 -3.51 20.85 -4.29
CA PHE A 228 -4.12 20.87 -2.96
C PHE A 228 -3.30 20.14 -1.91
N ASP A 229 -2.60 19.07 -2.29
CA ASP A 229 -1.88 18.21 -1.35
C ASP A 229 -0.48 18.73 -1.03
N VAL A 230 0.02 18.38 0.14
CA VAL A 230 1.36 18.69 0.65
C VAL A 230 1.54 20.21 0.82
N SER A 231 2.37 20.84 0.00
CA SER A 231 2.76 22.26 0.17
C SER A 231 1.59 23.25 0.09
N PRO A 232 0.60 23.11 -0.82
CA PRO A 232 -0.53 24.05 -0.86
C PRO A 232 -1.45 23.97 0.36
N SER A 233 -1.46 22.87 1.09
CA SER A 233 -2.27 22.70 2.30
C SER A 233 -1.51 23.01 3.59
N PHE A 234 -0.19 23.20 3.51
CA PHE A 234 0.67 23.41 4.66
C PHE A 234 0.29 24.62 5.53
N PRO A 235 0.10 25.86 4.99
CA PRO A 235 -0.16 27.03 5.83
C PRO A 235 -1.44 26.90 6.67
N GLU A 236 -2.54 26.44 6.07
CA GLU A 236 -3.80 26.26 6.77
C GLU A 236 -3.73 25.13 7.79
N THR A 237 -2.98 24.06 7.46
CA THR A 237 -2.79 22.94 8.38
C THR A 237 -2.11 23.40 9.65
N ILE A 238 -0.94 24.04 9.56
CA ILE A 238 -0.20 24.50 10.74
C ILE A 238 -0.91 25.62 11.49
N TRP A 239 -1.73 26.41 10.80
CA TRP A 239 -2.59 27.38 11.44
C TRP A 239 -3.70 26.70 12.26
N ASN A 240 -4.39 25.72 11.70
CA ASN A 240 -5.46 24.99 12.38
C ASN A 240 -4.94 24.20 13.61
N PHE A 241 -3.69 23.77 13.60
CA PHE A 241 -3.01 23.18 14.75
C PHE A 241 -2.42 24.20 15.74
N ASN A 242 -2.64 25.50 15.52
CA ASN A 242 -2.11 26.59 16.37
C ASN A 242 -0.58 26.64 16.45
N LEU A 243 0.13 26.23 15.41
CA LEU A 243 1.58 26.14 15.38
C LEU A 243 2.24 27.44 14.91
N ILE A 244 1.47 28.36 14.32
CA ILE A 244 1.95 29.65 13.82
C ILE A 244 1.06 30.81 14.29
N PRO A 245 1.63 32.05 14.41
CA PRO A 245 0.85 33.26 14.63
C PRO A 245 -0.10 33.60 13.47
N LYS A 246 -1.30 34.08 13.80
CA LYS A 246 -2.34 34.49 12.82
C LYS A 246 -1.82 35.40 11.71
N LYS A 247 -0.87 36.29 12.02
CA LYS A 247 -0.30 37.24 11.02
C LYS A 247 0.26 36.59 9.77
N TYR A 248 0.75 35.32 9.85
CA TYR A 248 1.32 34.61 8.72
C TYR A 248 0.24 34.06 7.79
N ILE A 249 -0.79 33.43 8.33
CA ILE A 249 -1.89 32.95 7.49
C ILE A 249 -2.70 34.12 6.89
N ASP A 250 -2.91 35.18 7.63
CA ASP A 250 -3.55 36.41 7.11
C ASP A 250 -2.75 37.01 5.95
N PHE A 251 -1.41 37.04 6.08
CA PHE A 251 -0.54 37.56 5.03
C PHE A 251 -0.62 36.67 3.76
N PHE A 252 -0.57 35.37 3.91
CA PHE A 252 -0.68 34.39 2.81
C PHE A 252 -1.98 34.60 2.05
N ASN A 253 -3.10 34.64 2.76
CA ASN A 253 -4.43 34.80 2.16
C ASN A 253 -4.59 36.16 1.46
N ALA A 254 -4.12 37.24 2.08
CA ALA A 254 -4.22 38.60 1.52
C ALA A 254 -3.37 38.78 0.24
N ASN A 255 -2.30 38.02 0.08
CA ASN A 255 -1.38 38.14 -1.05
C ASN A 255 -1.51 36.96 -2.05
N ASN A 256 -2.46 36.06 -1.85
CA ASN A 256 -2.64 34.83 -2.66
C ASN A 256 -1.33 34.03 -2.82
N CYS A 257 -0.56 33.88 -1.73
CA CYS A 257 0.66 33.10 -1.71
C CYS A 257 0.31 31.61 -1.83
N THR A 258 0.94 30.90 -2.76
CA THR A 258 0.83 29.44 -2.87
C THR A 258 2.17 28.85 -3.27
N TYR A 259 2.59 27.81 -2.55
CA TYR A 259 3.78 27.01 -2.84
C TYR A 259 3.34 25.63 -3.26
N TYR A 260 3.96 25.08 -4.31
CA TYR A 260 3.63 23.78 -4.84
C TYR A 260 4.71 22.76 -4.50
N PHE A 261 4.31 21.52 -4.36
CA PHE A 261 5.22 20.42 -4.07
C PHE A 261 6.21 20.21 -5.23
N ASN A 262 7.51 20.11 -4.92
CA ASN A 262 8.60 19.91 -5.88
C ASN A 262 8.62 20.91 -7.05
N ASP A 263 8.16 22.14 -6.85
CA ASP A 263 8.14 23.19 -7.87
C ASP A 263 7.47 22.78 -9.19
N PHE A 264 6.51 21.83 -9.14
CA PHE A 264 5.74 21.42 -10.32
C PHE A 264 5.07 22.60 -11.03
N ARG A 265 4.82 23.64 -10.31
CA ARG A 265 4.31 24.93 -10.80
C ARG A 265 5.05 26.06 -10.14
N ASN A 266 5.13 27.19 -10.84
CA ASN A 266 5.65 28.41 -10.24
C ASN A 266 4.79 28.79 -9.03
N HIS A 267 5.45 29.20 -7.95
CA HIS A 267 4.77 29.80 -6.80
C HIS A 267 3.90 30.97 -7.25
N THR A 268 2.81 31.21 -6.53
CA THR A 268 1.97 32.40 -6.76
C THR A 268 2.14 33.38 -5.63
N GLY A 269 1.85 34.65 -5.93
CA GLY A 269 2.01 35.76 -4.99
C GLY A 269 3.30 36.56 -5.23
N PRO A 270 3.46 37.69 -4.52
CA PRO A 270 4.66 38.53 -4.59
C PRO A 270 5.85 37.87 -3.88
N ALA A 271 7.08 38.31 -4.20
CA ALA A 271 8.32 37.85 -3.55
C ALA A 271 8.33 38.03 -2.01
N SER A 272 7.46 38.88 -1.47
CA SER A 272 7.27 39.01 -0.02
C SER A 272 6.61 37.80 0.64
N CYS A 273 6.12 36.82 -0.16
CA CYS A 273 5.65 35.52 0.35
C CYS A 273 6.80 34.68 0.91
N ASP A 274 7.99 34.71 0.27
CA ASP A 274 9.12 33.85 0.61
C ASP A 274 9.59 33.98 2.07
N PRO A 275 9.83 35.22 2.61
CA PRO A 275 10.24 35.32 4.01
C PRO A 275 9.18 34.84 5.01
N VAL A 276 7.89 34.89 4.63
CA VAL A 276 6.81 34.39 5.49
C VAL A 276 6.70 32.89 5.42
N TRP A 277 6.88 32.31 4.24
CA TRP A 277 6.99 30.86 4.05
C TRP A 277 8.15 30.28 4.85
N ASP A 278 9.34 30.84 4.72
CA ASP A 278 10.53 30.44 5.47
C ASP A 278 10.33 30.55 6.98
N ALA A 279 9.68 31.61 7.43
CA ALA A 279 9.38 31.80 8.85
C ALA A 279 8.42 30.72 9.37
N MET A 280 7.41 30.32 8.60
CA MET A 280 6.50 29.24 8.96
C MET A 280 7.23 27.90 9.01
N GLN A 281 8.06 27.60 8.01
CA GLN A 281 8.87 26.37 7.99
C GLN A 281 9.85 26.31 9.18
N ASN A 282 10.53 27.41 9.48
CA ASN A 282 11.47 27.48 10.62
C ASN A 282 10.78 27.26 11.97
N LEU A 283 9.57 27.80 12.16
CA LEU A 283 8.79 27.60 13.40
C LEU A 283 8.37 26.15 13.62
N THR A 284 8.24 25.39 12.52
CA THR A 284 7.70 24.03 12.54
C THR A 284 8.75 22.95 12.20
N SER A 285 10.00 23.34 12.00
CA SER A 285 11.09 22.47 11.54
C SER A 285 11.44 21.32 12.50
N ALA A 286 11.14 21.48 13.80
CA ALA A 286 11.39 20.48 14.83
C ALA A 286 10.20 19.53 15.06
N LEU A 287 9.08 19.72 14.33
CA LEU A 287 7.90 18.89 14.49
C LEU A 287 8.04 17.57 13.72
N ASN A 288 7.34 16.57 14.20
CA ASN A 288 7.11 15.36 13.43
C ASN A 288 6.01 15.63 12.39
N TRP A 289 6.40 15.65 11.11
CA TRP A 289 5.46 15.91 10.01
C TRP A 289 4.51 14.76 9.74
N TYR A 290 4.86 13.54 10.16
CA TYR A 290 3.95 12.39 10.00
C TYR A 290 2.87 12.35 11.07
N ASP A 291 3.07 13.05 12.20
CA ASP A 291 2.02 13.27 13.20
C ASP A 291 2.37 14.50 14.05
N LEU A 292 1.66 15.60 13.86
CA LEU A 292 1.96 16.89 14.50
C LEU A 292 1.81 16.87 16.04
N TYR A 293 1.16 15.84 16.59
CA TYR A 293 1.02 15.65 18.03
C TYR A 293 2.05 14.70 18.64
N ARG A 294 2.83 14.00 17.80
CA ARG A 294 3.93 13.15 18.28
C ARG A 294 5.20 13.95 18.44
N THR A 295 5.95 13.60 19.48
CA THR A 295 7.28 14.19 19.67
C THR A 295 8.32 13.54 18.79
N THR A 296 9.30 14.31 18.33
CA THR A 296 10.50 13.82 17.68
C THR A 296 11.69 13.88 18.65
N GLU A 297 12.52 12.85 18.63
CA GLU A 297 13.83 12.91 19.28
C GLU A 297 14.89 13.45 18.31
N ALA A 298 16.06 13.83 18.85
CA ALA A 298 17.15 14.34 18.04
C ALA A 298 17.51 13.39 16.89
N PRO A 299 17.80 13.90 15.68
CA PRO A 299 18.15 13.07 14.54
C PRO A 299 19.41 12.24 14.84
N ILE A 300 19.43 11.00 14.37
CA ILE A 300 20.62 10.16 14.37
C ILE A 300 21.67 10.77 13.45
N THR A 301 22.94 10.66 13.81
CA THR A 301 24.05 11.04 12.96
C THR A 301 24.07 10.19 11.67
N ALA A 302 24.71 10.69 10.62
CA ALA A 302 24.84 9.95 9.36
C ALA A 302 25.54 8.59 9.56
N GLU A 303 26.46 8.50 10.51
CA GLU A 303 27.21 7.28 10.83
C GLU A 303 26.31 6.23 11.52
N GLU A 304 25.39 6.65 12.39
CA GLU A 304 24.42 5.77 13.05
C GLU A 304 23.37 5.22 12.07
N ARG A 305 23.21 5.84 10.90
CA ARG A 305 22.26 5.41 9.87
C ARG A 305 22.76 4.28 8.98
N ILE A 306 24.03 3.92 9.07
CA ILE A 306 24.63 2.86 8.26
C ILE A 306 24.73 1.59 9.10
N GLY A 307 23.95 0.59 8.75
CA GLY A 307 24.05 -0.76 9.30
C GLY A 307 24.89 -1.66 8.39
N LYS A 308 25.41 -2.72 8.99
CA LYS A 308 26.14 -3.76 8.27
C LYS A 308 25.58 -5.13 8.64
N THR A 309 25.48 -6.01 7.67
CA THR A 309 25.07 -7.40 7.89
C THR A 309 25.91 -8.34 7.04
N MET A 310 25.99 -9.59 7.48
CA MET A 310 26.60 -10.65 6.69
C MET A 310 25.50 -11.39 5.92
N VAL A 311 25.62 -11.43 4.61
CA VAL A 311 24.71 -12.16 3.72
C VAL A 311 25.54 -13.10 2.87
N ALA A 312 25.33 -14.40 3.01
CA ALA A 312 26.10 -15.45 2.31
C ALA A 312 27.62 -15.27 2.46
N GLY A 313 28.08 -14.90 3.67
CA GLY A 313 29.51 -14.70 3.97
C GLY A 313 30.11 -13.40 3.45
N GLN A 314 29.31 -12.50 2.88
CA GLN A 314 29.75 -11.17 2.43
C GLN A 314 29.16 -10.06 3.30
N GLU A 315 29.99 -9.10 3.72
CA GLU A 315 29.53 -7.90 4.39
C GLU A 315 28.73 -7.04 3.41
N LYS A 316 27.47 -6.76 3.74
CA LYS A 316 26.60 -5.81 3.02
C LYS A 316 26.25 -4.63 3.93
N THR A 317 26.29 -3.44 3.37
CA THR A 317 25.84 -2.22 4.04
C THR A 317 24.38 -1.92 3.64
N TYR A 318 23.62 -1.39 4.60
CA TYR A 318 22.26 -0.88 4.37
C TYR A 318 22.09 0.41 5.16
N LYS A 319 21.15 1.25 4.75
CA LYS A 319 20.76 2.41 5.55
C LYS A 319 19.75 1.96 6.59
N ARG A 320 20.04 2.19 7.84
CA ARG A 320 19.02 2.15 8.89
C ARG A 320 17.96 3.19 8.55
N GLY A 321 16.70 2.81 8.60
CA GLY A 321 15.57 3.59 8.13
C GLY A 321 15.62 5.06 8.53
N MET A 322 15.04 5.92 7.70
CA MET A 322 14.94 7.36 8.03
C MET A 322 14.17 7.49 9.33
N SER A 323 14.92 7.68 10.40
CA SER A 323 14.40 7.66 11.74
C SER A 323 13.45 8.81 11.98
N GLN A 324 12.20 8.50 12.06
CA GLN A 324 11.27 9.33 12.79
C GLN A 324 11.16 8.75 14.20
N LYS A 325 11.81 9.36 15.12
CA LYS A 325 11.56 9.08 16.51
C LYS A 325 10.27 9.76 16.90
N GLU A 326 9.24 8.96 17.07
CA GLU A 326 7.93 9.43 17.42
C GLU A 326 7.54 8.88 18.77
N TYR A 327 7.20 9.77 19.66
CA TYR A 327 6.74 9.41 20.97
C TYR A 327 5.44 10.14 21.30
N THR A 328 4.40 9.40 21.61
CA THR A 328 3.18 9.98 22.19
C THR A 328 3.14 9.69 23.68
N PRO A 329 2.91 10.70 24.53
CA PRO A 329 2.83 10.49 26.00
C PRO A 329 1.73 9.51 26.43
N TRP A 330 0.69 9.33 25.60
CA TRP A 330 -0.42 8.41 25.85
C TRP A 330 -0.26 7.04 25.19
N ALA A 331 0.58 6.91 24.21
CA ALA A 331 0.90 5.62 23.64
C ALA A 331 1.97 4.96 24.51
N LYS A 332 1.61 3.92 25.20
CA LYS A 332 2.58 2.98 25.81
C LYS A 332 3.40 2.26 24.73
N PHE A 333 3.49 2.84 23.54
CA PHE A 333 4.10 2.24 22.38
C PHE A 333 5.47 2.81 22.18
N ALA A 334 6.29 1.94 21.76
CA ALA A 334 7.66 2.07 21.42
C ALA A 334 7.94 3.32 20.56
N ASN A 335 9.07 3.87 20.79
CA ASN A 335 9.74 4.87 19.99
C ASN A 335 9.90 4.34 18.55
N ASP A 336 9.15 4.91 17.60
CA ASP A 336 9.08 4.43 16.21
C ASP A 336 10.44 4.45 15.50
N ARG A 337 11.35 5.33 15.88
CA ARG A 337 12.72 5.31 15.38
C ARG A 337 13.46 4.03 15.77
N VAL A 338 13.40 3.68 17.04
CA VAL A 338 14.01 2.46 17.53
C VAL A 338 13.36 1.25 16.86
N ALA A 339 12.04 1.28 16.65
CA ALA A 339 11.34 0.26 15.89
C ALA A 339 11.83 0.17 14.45
N ASN A 340 12.03 1.31 13.78
CA ASN A 340 12.52 1.35 12.40
C ASN A 340 13.97 0.85 12.27
N ASP A 341 14.84 1.22 13.22
CA ASP A 341 16.22 0.72 13.26
C ASP A 341 16.22 -0.80 13.49
N PHE A 342 15.40 -1.29 14.42
CA PHE A 342 15.24 -2.73 14.65
C PHE A 342 14.63 -3.45 13.48
N LEU A 343 13.66 -2.86 12.80
CA LEU A 343 13.11 -3.45 11.58
C LEU A 343 14.23 -3.62 10.54
N SER A 344 15.02 -2.57 10.29
CA SER A 344 16.14 -2.64 9.34
C SER A 344 17.17 -3.70 9.75
N ASP A 345 17.52 -3.78 11.03
CA ASP A 345 18.45 -4.78 11.56
C ASP A 345 17.83 -6.19 11.46
N TYR A 346 16.55 -6.34 11.77
CA TYR A 346 15.84 -7.61 11.73
C TYR A 346 15.74 -8.18 10.31
N VAL A 347 15.20 -7.41 9.37
CA VAL A 347 15.00 -7.90 7.99
C VAL A 347 16.33 -8.11 7.26
N ASN A 348 17.41 -7.40 7.62
CA ASN A 348 18.73 -7.63 7.06
C ASN A 348 19.50 -8.79 7.71
N ASN A 349 18.97 -9.39 8.79
CA ASN A 349 19.58 -10.58 9.38
C ASN A 349 19.55 -11.74 8.37
N GLU A 350 20.66 -12.48 8.26
CA GLU A 350 20.83 -13.55 7.28
C GLU A 350 19.75 -14.63 7.44
N THR A 351 19.44 -15.05 8.67
CA THR A 351 18.40 -16.06 8.93
C THR A 351 16.99 -15.61 8.59
N VAL A 352 16.70 -14.29 8.68
CA VAL A 352 15.42 -13.73 8.26
C VAL A 352 15.35 -13.67 6.73
N ARG A 353 16.43 -13.25 6.08
CA ARG A 353 16.53 -13.24 4.62
C ARG A 353 16.35 -14.63 4.03
N GLU A 354 16.98 -15.65 4.62
CA GLU A 354 16.81 -17.04 4.22
C GLU A 354 15.36 -17.51 4.40
N ALA A 355 14.74 -17.21 5.55
CA ALA A 355 13.35 -17.57 5.83
C ALA A 355 12.34 -16.86 4.90
N LEU A 356 12.67 -15.67 4.39
CA LEU A 356 11.90 -14.93 3.39
C LEU A 356 12.31 -15.24 1.95
N HIS A 357 13.14 -16.25 1.72
CA HIS A 357 13.61 -16.68 0.39
C HIS A 357 14.32 -15.56 -0.39
N ILE A 358 15.00 -14.65 0.33
CA ILE A 358 15.73 -13.55 -0.29
C ILE A 358 17.07 -14.06 -0.85
N PRO A 359 17.31 -14.02 -2.17
CA PRO A 359 18.52 -14.51 -2.74
C PRO A 359 19.74 -13.70 -2.30
N SER A 360 20.90 -14.36 -2.24
CA SER A 360 22.15 -13.74 -1.75
C SER A 360 22.61 -12.53 -2.58
N TYR A 361 22.20 -12.44 -3.85
CA TYR A 361 22.52 -11.31 -4.71
C TYR A 361 21.58 -10.11 -4.53
N ALA A 362 20.43 -10.28 -3.86
CA ALA A 362 19.54 -9.16 -3.57
C ALA A 362 20.22 -8.14 -2.67
N PRO A 363 19.94 -6.83 -2.85
CA PRO A 363 20.55 -5.79 -2.02
C PRO A 363 20.21 -5.96 -0.54
N GLY A 364 20.93 -5.26 0.34
CA GLY A 364 20.47 -5.02 1.71
C GLY A 364 19.16 -4.23 1.68
N TRP A 365 18.25 -4.56 2.58
CA TRP A 365 16.98 -3.85 2.67
C TRP A 365 17.16 -2.46 3.26
N ASP A 366 16.49 -1.49 2.68
CA ASP A 366 16.35 -0.14 3.21
C ASP A 366 14.85 0.21 3.22
N MET A 367 14.39 0.93 4.24
CA MET A 367 12.99 1.30 4.35
C MET A 367 12.53 2.15 3.16
N CYS A 368 13.33 3.13 2.75
CA CYS A 368 13.04 4.02 1.63
C CYS A 368 14.31 4.30 0.81
N TRP A 369 14.29 3.99 -0.46
CA TRP A 369 15.43 4.12 -1.37
C TRP A 369 15.55 5.50 -2.00
N GLY A 370 16.22 6.44 -1.29
CA GLY A 370 16.36 7.83 -1.74
C GLY A 370 17.52 8.12 -2.70
N SER A 371 18.68 7.45 -2.60
CA SER A 371 19.90 7.84 -3.32
C SER A 371 20.30 6.93 -4.49
N GLN A 372 19.76 5.72 -4.58
CA GLN A 372 20.08 4.75 -5.63
C GLN A 372 18.95 4.55 -6.65
N PHE A 373 17.87 5.26 -6.47
CA PHE A 373 16.63 5.12 -7.20
C PHE A 373 16.21 6.50 -7.73
N SER A 374 15.88 6.59 -8.98
CA SER A 374 15.40 7.82 -9.61
C SER A 374 13.91 7.70 -9.90
N TYR A 375 13.11 8.50 -9.22
CA TYR A 375 11.68 8.58 -9.49
C TYR A 375 11.34 9.92 -10.15
N ASN A 376 10.84 9.85 -11.38
CA ASN A 376 10.42 11.02 -12.13
C ASN A 376 8.94 11.28 -11.83
N LEU A 377 8.68 12.15 -10.86
CA LEU A 377 7.36 12.57 -10.48
C LEU A 377 6.63 13.19 -11.68
N GLN A 378 5.34 12.85 -11.88
CA GLN A 378 4.52 13.43 -12.95
C GLN A 378 3.69 14.59 -12.43
N ASN A 379 3.50 15.62 -13.27
CA ASN A 379 2.67 16.78 -12.93
C ASN A 379 1.20 16.41 -12.74
N GLU A 380 0.77 15.37 -13.44
CA GLU A 380 -0.59 14.83 -13.34
C GLU A 380 -0.61 13.79 -12.22
N ALA A 381 -1.05 14.16 -11.03
CA ALA A 381 -1.24 13.20 -9.94
C ALA A 381 -2.31 12.13 -10.30
N SER A 382 -3.17 11.69 -9.39
CA SER A 382 -4.07 10.56 -9.68
C SER A 382 -5.55 10.92 -9.80
N MET A 383 -5.96 12.13 -9.43
CA MET A 383 -7.38 12.52 -9.37
C MET A 383 -8.13 12.36 -10.70
N TRP A 384 -7.47 12.51 -11.83
CA TRP A 384 -8.07 12.33 -13.16
C TRP A 384 -8.59 10.92 -13.42
N ILE A 385 -8.08 9.92 -12.69
CA ILE A 385 -8.49 8.52 -12.80
C ILE A 385 -9.85 8.26 -12.13
N TYR A 386 -10.20 9.03 -11.09
CA TYR A 386 -11.35 8.74 -10.24
C TYR A 386 -12.71 8.74 -10.98
N PRO A 387 -13.00 9.71 -11.87
CA PRO A 387 -14.23 9.64 -12.67
C PRO A 387 -14.33 8.40 -13.55
N ILE A 388 -13.19 7.90 -14.06
CA ILE A 388 -13.13 6.70 -14.90
C ILE A 388 -13.50 5.46 -14.06
N LEU A 389 -12.88 5.31 -12.89
CA LEU A 389 -13.11 4.15 -12.01
C LEU A 389 -14.52 4.19 -11.39
N LYS A 390 -15.00 5.36 -11.01
CA LYS A 390 -16.39 5.54 -10.59
C LYS A 390 -17.36 5.14 -11.70
N GLY A 391 -17.11 5.57 -12.94
CA GLY A 391 -17.90 5.19 -14.12
C GLY A 391 -17.91 3.68 -14.40
N ALA A 392 -16.84 2.99 -14.01
CA ALA A 392 -16.74 1.53 -14.06
C ALA A 392 -17.44 0.82 -12.88
N GLY A 393 -18.00 1.57 -11.92
CA GLY A 393 -18.71 1.03 -10.75
C GLY A 393 -17.81 0.58 -9.61
N TYR A 394 -16.53 0.97 -9.61
CA TYR A 394 -15.62 0.63 -8.53
C TYR A 394 -15.85 1.54 -7.29
N LYS A 395 -15.65 0.96 -6.10
CA LYS A 395 -15.73 1.68 -4.84
C LYS A 395 -14.39 2.36 -4.56
N LEU A 396 -14.43 3.61 -4.13
CA LEU A 396 -13.25 4.38 -3.75
C LEU A 396 -13.36 4.79 -2.28
N MET A 397 -12.30 4.59 -1.52
CA MET A 397 -12.20 5.11 -0.15
C MET A 397 -10.91 5.88 0.04
N PHE A 398 -11.02 7.05 0.65
CA PHE A 398 -9.90 7.79 1.21
C PHE A 398 -10.07 7.91 2.71
N TYR A 399 -9.08 7.48 3.46
CA TYR A 399 -9.02 7.75 4.89
C TYR A 399 -7.80 8.62 5.23
N SER A 400 -7.92 9.45 6.24
CA SER A 400 -6.89 10.40 6.61
C SER A 400 -6.79 10.50 8.13
N GLY A 401 -5.62 10.19 8.68
CA GLY A 401 -5.28 10.54 10.05
C GLY A 401 -5.26 12.06 10.19
N ASP A 402 -6.03 12.58 11.13
CA ASP A 402 -6.35 14.00 11.17
C ASP A 402 -5.24 14.88 11.78
N THR A 403 -4.13 14.27 12.26
CA THR A 403 -2.94 14.96 12.75
C THR A 403 -1.74 14.90 11.79
N ASP A 404 -1.95 14.40 10.58
CA ASP A 404 -0.92 14.33 9.53
C ASP A 404 -0.52 15.73 9.03
N GLY A 405 0.77 16.02 9.05
CA GLY A 405 1.37 17.22 8.45
C GLY A 405 2.05 16.97 7.11
N ALA A 406 2.32 15.72 6.74
CA ALA A 406 2.98 15.36 5.48
C ALA A 406 2.01 15.37 4.30
N VAL A 407 0.86 14.71 4.42
CA VAL A 407 -0.26 14.78 3.46
C VAL A 407 -1.54 15.15 4.23
N PRO A 408 -1.71 16.42 4.57
CA PRO A 408 -2.74 16.84 5.50
C PRO A 408 -4.15 16.57 5.02
N THR A 409 -5.02 16.19 5.95
CA THR A 409 -6.47 16.06 5.74
C THR A 409 -7.09 17.28 5.07
N TYR A 410 -6.52 18.47 5.29
CA TYR A 410 -6.99 19.70 4.70
C TYR A 410 -6.89 19.72 3.16
N GLY A 411 -5.75 19.24 2.61
CA GLY A 411 -5.58 19.08 1.17
C GLY A 411 -6.61 18.11 0.58
N THR A 412 -6.79 16.96 1.25
CA THR A 412 -7.80 15.97 0.86
C THR A 412 -9.20 16.56 0.78
N LYS A 413 -9.62 17.33 1.78
CA LYS A 413 -10.94 18.00 1.76
C LYS A 413 -11.08 18.99 0.60
N ARG A 414 -10.02 19.68 0.21
CA ARG A 414 -10.04 20.63 -0.91
C ARG A 414 -10.23 19.95 -2.26
N TRP A 415 -9.47 18.92 -2.56
CA TRP A 415 -9.65 18.23 -3.85
C TRP A 415 -10.97 17.43 -3.90
N LEU A 416 -11.50 16.95 -2.77
CA LEU A 416 -12.85 16.36 -2.72
C LEU A 416 -13.94 17.37 -3.12
N GLN A 417 -13.80 18.64 -2.69
CA GLN A 417 -14.71 19.71 -3.12
C GLN A 417 -14.59 19.97 -4.64
N GLU A 418 -13.38 19.90 -5.19
CA GLU A 418 -13.13 20.09 -6.63
C GLU A 418 -13.77 18.98 -7.47
N LEU A 419 -13.83 17.73 -6.98
CA LEU A 419 -14.56 16.64 -7.65
C LEU A 419 -16.05 16.94 -7.84
N ASN A 420 -16.61 17.78 -6.98
CA ASN A 420 -18.02 18.22 -7.02
C ASN A 420 -19.01 17.04 -7.15
N TRP A 421 -18.71 15.92 -6.49
CA TRP A 421 -19.62 14.77 -6.49
C TRP A 421 -20.70 14.92 -5.42
N PRO A 422 -21.95 14.47 -5.71
CA PRO A 422 -23.04 14.60 -4.75
C PRO A 422 -22.77 13.85 -3.45
N VAL A 423 -23.00 14.51 -2.31
CA VAL A 423 -22.98 13.87 -1.00
C VAL A 423 -24.22 12.99 -0.86
N LYS A 424 -24.04 11.72 -0.55
CA LYS A 424 -25.10 10.73 -0.30
C LYS A 424 -25.43 10.60 1.16
N LYS A 425 -24.40 10.56 2.03
CA LYS A 425 -24.59 10.62 3.49
C LYS A 425 -23.65 11.71 4.02
N ALA A 426 -24.25 12.68 4.72
CA ALA A 426 -23.54 13.81 5.27
C ALA A 426 -22.53 13.41 6.35
N TRP A 427 -21.59 14.32 6.62
CA TRP A 427 -20.57 14.22 7.65
C TRP A 427 -21.15 13.75 8.98
N ARG A 428 -20.64 12.63 9.50
CA ARG A 428 -21.07 12.02 10.75
C ARG A 428 -19.92 11.30 11.45
N PRO A 429 -19.97 11.14 12.79
CA PRO A 429 -18.98 10.33 13.49
C PRO A 429 -19.13 8.85 13.12
N TRP A 430 -18.00 8.13 13.10
CA TRP A 430 -17.97 6.68 13.15
C TRP A 430 -17.31 6.22 14.45
N LEU A 431 -17.64 5.00 14.90
CA LEU A 431 -17.34 4.57 16.24
C LEU A 431 -16.62 3.22 16.26
N THR A 432 -15.68 3.08 17.23
CA THR A 432 -15.11 1.79 17.63
C THR A 432 -15.38 1.62 19.10
N GLN A 433 -15.99 0.51 19.49
CA GLN A 433 -16.34 0.22 20.89
C GLN A 433 -17.09 1.39 21.60
N GLY A 434 -17.99 2.06 20.87
CA GLY A 434 -18.78 3.16 21.40
C GLY A 434 -18.04 4.50 21.56
N GLN A 435 -16.78 4.59 21.11
CA GLN A 435 -16.00 5.83 21.11
C GLN A 435 -15.86 6.38 19.69
N VAL A 436 -15.85 7.71 19.56
CA VAL A 436 -15.64 8.37 18.26
C VAL A 436 -14.21 8.11 17.79
N SER A 437 -14.08 7.35 16.69
CA SER A 437 -12.81 7.04 16.05
C SER A 437 -12.47 7.97 14.89
N GLY A 438 -13.42 8.78 14.46
CA GLY A 438 -13.28 9.77 13.41
C GLY A 438 -14.62 10.17 12.81
N TYR A 439 -14.59 10.68 11.61
CA TYR A 439 -15.76 11.14 10.88
C TYR A 439 -15.77 10.58 9.46
N ILE A 440 -16.95 10.37 8.91
CA ILE A 440 -17.13 9.89 7.54
C ILE A 440 -18.15 10.77 6.81
N GLU A 441 -17.83 11.05 5.53
CA GLU A 441 -18.74 11.61 4.55
C GLU A 441 -18.75 10.72 3.31
N GLN A 442 -19.94 10.36 2.83
CA GLN A 442 -20.08 9.46 1.69
C GLN A 442 -20.60 10.23 0.48
N TYR A 443 -19.79 10.26 -0.54
CA TYR A 443 -20.15 10.83 -1.84
C TYR A 443 -20.72 9.76 -2.77
N ASP A 444 -21.18 10.16 -3.92
CA ASP A 444 -21.61 9.24 -4.95
C ASP A 444 -20.39 8.54 -5.59
N GLY A 445 -20.05 7.36 -5.05
CA GLY A 445 -18.93 6.53 -5.53
C GLY A 445 -17.61 6.70 -4.76
N LEU A 446 -17.56 7.52 -3.70
CA LEU A 446 -16.38 7.69 -2.87
C LEU A 446 -16.75 7.89 -1.40
N ASP A 447 -16.07 7.19 -0.51
CA ASP A 447 -16.16 7.39 0.93
C ASP A 447 -14.91 8.12 1.42
N PHE A 448 -15.10 9.22 2.14
CA PHE A 448 -14.04 9.95 2.81
C PHE A 448 -14.14 9.78 4.32
N VAL A 449 -13.05 9.33 4.95
CA VAL A 449 -13.02 9.01 6.37
C VAL A 449 -11.83 9.70 7.04
N THR A 450 -12.05 10.35 8.18
CA THR A 450 -10.95 10.77 9.05
C THR A 450 -10.72 9.77 10.16
N VAL A 451 -9.48 9.58 10.58
CA VAL A 451 -9.10 8.80 11.75
C VAL A 451 -8.58 9.76 12.81
N LYS A 452 -9.27 9.81 13.95
CA LYS A 452 -9.05 10.83 14.97
C LYS A 452 -7.77 10.61 15.78
N GLY A 453 -6.97 11.66 15.91
CA GLY A 453 -5.83 11.74 16.85
C GLY A 453 -4.62 10.92 16.43
N VAL A 454 -4.51 10.60 15.15
CA VAL A 454 -3.36 9.92 14.55
C VAL A 454 -2.98 10.59 13.24
N GLY A 455 -1.72 10.46 12.85
CA GLY A 455 -1.18 11.07 11.64
C GLY A 455 -1.11 10.11 10.45
N HIS A 456 0.00 10.20 9.74
CA HIS A 456 0.22 9.61 8.40
C HIS A 456 0.01 8.10 8.34
N MET A 457 0.64 7.35 9.24
CA MET A 457 0.55 5.89 9.30
C MET A 457 -0.62 5.48 10.22
N ALA A 458 -1.85 5.82 9.80
CA ALA A 458 -3.06 5.55 10.59
C ALA A 458 -3.23 4.06 10.96
N PRO A 459 -2.90 3.08 10.11
CA PRO A 459 -2.96 1.66 10.48
C PRO A 459 -1.99 1.28 11.61
N GLN A 460 -0.84 1.95 11.71
CA GLN A 460 0.14 1.72 12.77
C GLN A 460 -0.34 2.26 14.11
N TRP A 461 -0.91 3.46 14.13
CA TRP A 461 -1.18 4.20 15.35
C TRP A 461 -2.61 4.08 15.88
N ALA A 462 -3.55 3.72 15.00
CA ALA A 462 -4.94 3.42 15.34
C ALA A 462 -5.36 2.03 14.85
N ARG A 463 -4.58 0.98 15.20
CA ARG A 463 -4.71 -0.37 14.67
C ARG A 463 -6.14 -0.89 14.69
N GLN A 464 -6.78 -0.95 15.87
CA GLN A 464 -8.12 -1.50 15.98
C GLN A 464 -9.15 -0.67 15.20
N PRO A 465 -9.27 0.66 15.39
CA PRO A 465 -10.24 1.45 14.63
C PRO A 465 -10.08 1.30 13.12
N VAL A 466 -8.83 1.38 12.61
CA VAL A 466 -8.59 1.27 11.16
C VAL A 466 -8.90 -0.12 10.66
N THR A 467 -8.53 -1.18 11.38
CA THR A 467 -8.84 -2.56 10.97
C THR A 467 -10.35 -2.80 10.96
N ASP A 468 -11.10 -2.32 11.97
CA ASP A 468 -12.55 -2.44 12.02
C ASP A 468 -13.21 -1.70 10.84
N MET A 469 -12.76 -0.47 10.54
CA MET A 469 -13.21 0.34 9.42
C MET A 469 -12.95 -0.35 8.07
N ILE A 470 -11.72 -0.78 7.82
CA ILE A 470 -11.33 -1.43 6.57
C ILE A 470 -12.09 -2.75 6.38
N THR A 471 -12.19 -3.56 7.43
CA THR A 471 -12.94 -4.83 7.39
C THR A 471 -14.40 -4.58 7.03
N ALA A 472 -15.06 -3.64 7.70
CA ALA A 472 -16.46 -3.29 7.39
C ALA A 472 -16.60 -2.85 5.92
N TRP A 473 -15.72 -1.97 5.44
CA TRP A 473 -15.82 -1.42 4.10
C TRP A 473 -15.60 -2.44 2.98
N ILE A 474 -14.58 -3.31 3.08
CA ILE A 474 -14.31 -4.34 2.05
C ILE A 474 -15.39 -5.40 1.99
N HIS A 475 -16.10 -5.64 3.11
CA HIS A 475 -17.27 -6.54 3.19
C HIS A 475 -18.60 -5.83 2.93
N GLY A 476 -18.60 -4.54 2.60
CA GLY A 476 -19.80 -3.77 2.26
C GLY A 476 -20.73 -3.51 3.45
N GLN A 477 -20.18 -3.48 4.65
CA GLN A 477 -20.89 -3.17 5.89
C GLN A 477 -20.78 -1.67 6.21
N ASP A 478 -21.78 -1.12 6.89
CA ASP A 478 -21.70 0.24 7.46
C ASP A 478 -20.86 0.23 8.75
N PHE A 479 -20.15 1.32 9.04
CA PHE A 479 -19.35 1.54 10.26
C PHE A 479 -19.51 2.96 10.78
#